data_1be11e45058e9a929d52a764fd67497a
#
_entry.id   1be11e45058e9a929d52a764fd67497a
#
_cell.length_a   1.000
_cell.length_b   1.000
_cell.length_c   1.000
_cell.angle_alpha   90.00
_cell.angle_beta   90.00
_cell.angle_gamma   90.00
#
_symmetry.space_group_name_H-M   'P 1'
#
loop_
_entity.id
_entity.type
_entity.pdbx_description
1 polymer ?
#
loop_
_entity_poly.entity_id
_entity_poly.type
_entity_poly.pdbx_seq_one_letter_code
_entity_poly.pdbx_strand_id
1 'polypeptide(L)'
;MPATALSAHDLVRVLSGRRVLDGVSLTAAPGQRIGLIGENGAGKSTLLRLLAGVDEPDGGSVVRPVELGFLHQEMPFDPAATIRHVLDDALREARADLAELDRLTSALAAGDSAPGGPADGESTDSGAAQADLLAAYSACLERVEEHAAWDADRHAEIVLAGLGLARVPADRALGSLSGGQRGRLALGALLVRRPAAVLLDEPTNHLDDDAAVFLEEQLRALPGVVIAASHDRTFLDAVCTDLIDLDPALGGPTRYGGAYTEYQQARRLERERWERRFTEEQEELAALRHAVAVTARQVAHNRPRRDNEKMNYGRTAGRVQDQVSRRVRNAARRLGDLEREQVRRPPRPLRFRAGALVAEPSASPSAALSSAGVPAQAGPGQGTIVSLRGVRVPGRLVLDRLDVTVTDRLLLTGPNGAGKSTLLAVLAGRLEQAAPALDPSDPTPGGVPGVPGTTGVTGEVLRRGGLRVGLLAQDTVFARPDRTARDVYTLALGPERAAAVPLASLGLLAPRDLGTRVGELSVGQRRRLALALLVADPPELLLLDEPTNHLSPALADELEEALGSGPGAIVVASHDRWLRSRWPGRELRLTPAG
;
A
#
# COMPACT_ATOMS: atom_id res chain seq x y z
N MET A 1 22.06 -29.48 -6.41
CA MET A 1 21.93 -28.63 -7.64
C MET A 1 21.94 -27.18 -7.22
N PRO A 2 22.68 -26.26 -7.87
CA PRO A 2 22.56 -24.85 -7.51
C PRO A 2 21.10 -24.44 -7.68
N ALA A 3 20.53 -23.81 -6.67
CA ALA A 3 19.16 -23.31 -6.70
C ALA A 3 18.98 -22.41 -7.93
N THR A 4 18.10 -22.82 -8.83
CA THR A 4 17.90 -22.12 -10.09
C THR A 4 17.28 -20.75 -9.81
N ALA A 5 17.86 -19.68 -10.35
CA ALA A 5 17.30 -18.34 -10.25
C ALA A 5 15.91 -18.29 -10.91
N LEU A 6 15.02 -17.50 -10.34
CA LEU A 6 13.74 -17.16 -10.97
C LEU A 6 13.97 -15.97 -11.91
N SER A 7 13.68 -16.12 -13.20
CA SER A 7 13.85 -15.04 -14.16
C SER A 7 12.64 -14.88 -15.08
N ALA A 8 12.36 -13.65 -15.43
CA ALA A 8 11.33 -13.27 -16.38
C ALA A 8 11.92 -12.31 -17.41
N HIS A 9 11.56 -12.47 -18.67
CA HIS A 9 12.07 -11.69 -19.80
C HIS A 9 10.91 -11.14 -20.61
N ASP A 10 10.86 -9.81 -20.76
CA ASP A 10 9.94 -9.07 -21.60
C ASP A 10 8.46 -9.50 -21.46
N LEU A 11 8.02 -9.72 -20.22
CA LEU A 11 6.66 -10.18 -19.96
C LEU A 11 5.63 -9.15 -20.38
N VAL A 12 4.71 -9.60 -21.22
CA VAL A 12 3.53 -8.83 -21.65
C VAL A 12 2.26 -9.57 -21.21
N ARG A 13 1.31 -8.84 -20.64
CA ARG A 13 -0.02 -9.37 -20.31
C ARG A 13 -1.11 -8.36 -20.59
N VAL A 14 -2.14 -8.82 -21.34
CA VAL A 14 -3.33 -8.04 -21.70
C VAL A 14 -4.54 -8.66 -21.02
N LEU A 15 -5.25 -7.91 -20.20
CA LEU A 15 -6.49 -8.33 -19.56
C LEU A 15 -7.63 -7.42 -20.00
N SER A 16 -8.72 -8.00 -20.49
CA SER A 16 -9.90 -7.26 -20.98
C SER A 16 -9.55 -6.12 -21.95
N GLY A 17 -8.61 -6.38 -22.87
CA GLY A 17 -8.16 -5.40 -23.87
C GLY A 17 -7.21 -4.32 -23.35
N ARG A 18 -6.85 -4.36 -22.06
CA ARG A 18 -5.90 -3.45 -21.44
C ARG A 18 -4.56 -4.16 -21.19
N ARG A 19 -3.47 -3.55 -21.67
CA ARG A 19 -2.11 -4.01 -21.35
C ARG A 19 -1.82 -3.69 -19.88
N VAL A 20 -1.71 -4.74 -19.05
CA VAL A 20 -1.46 -4.65 -17.60
C VAL A 20 0.05 -4.71 -17.33
N LEU A 21 0.76 -5.58 -18.05
CA LEU A 21 2.22 -5.65 -18.01
C LEU A 21 2.75 -5.41 -19.43
N ASP A 22 3.81 -4.62 -19.55
CA ASP A 22 4.40 -4.21 -20.81
C ASP A 22 5.93 -4.29 -20.74
N GLY A 23 6.49 -5.43 -21.19
CA GLY A 23 7.93 -5.65 -21.26
C GLY A 23 8.62 -5.78 -19.90
N VAL A 24 7.96 -6.39 -18.90
CA VAL A 24 8.53 -6.56 -17.55
C VAL A 24 9.61 -7.61 -17.57
N SER A 25 10.83 -7.23 -17.19
CA SER A 25 11.97 -8.14 -17.03
C SER A 25 12.51 -8.07 -15.60
N LEU A 26 12.74 -9.23 -14.98
CA LEU A 26 13.31 -9.34 -13.64
C LEU A 26 14.12 -10.62 -13.51
N THR A 27 15.12 -10.59 -12.64
CA THR A 27 15.88 -11.77 -12.22
C THR A 27 16.05 -11.73 -10.71
N ALA A 28 15.76 -12.85 -10.07
CA ALA A 28 15.93 -13.07 -8.64
C ALA A 28 16.83 -14.29 -8.41
N ALA A 29 17.99 -14.07 -7.79
CA ALA A 29 18.91 -15.11 -7.39
C ALA A 29 18.58 -15.63 -5.97
N PRO A 30 19.01 -16.86 -5.61
CA PRO A 30 18.86 -17.36 -4.25
C PRO A 30 19.38 -16.36 -3.20
N GLY A 31 18.66 -16.22 -2.10
CA GLY A 31 18.94 -15.24 -1.06
C GLY A 31 18.42 -13.83 -1.35
N GLN A 32 17.95 -13.52 -2.57
CA GLN A 32 17.31 -12.25 -2.87
C GLN A 32 15.85 -12.23 -2.44
N ARG A 33 15.45 -11.11 -1.90
CA ARG A 33 14.08 -10.84 -1.43
C ARG A 33 13.57 -9.59 -2.12
N ILE A 34 12.72 -9.78 -3.13
CA ILE A 34 12.23 -8.70 -4.00
C ILE A 34 10.82 -8.31 -3.56
N GLY A 35 10.63 -7.04 -3.18
CA GLY A 35 9.32 -6.45 -2.94
C GLY A 35 8.74 -5.86 -4.23
N LEU A 36 7.50 -6.22 -4.54
CA LEU A 36 6.75 -5.60 -5.64
C LEU A 36 5.84 -4.50 -5.06
N ILE A 37 6.06 -3.27 -5.52
CA ILE A 37 5.29 -2.11 -5.11
C ILE A 37 4.63 -1.45 -6.32
N GLY A 38 3.65 -0.61 -6.07
CA GLY A 38 2.89 0.08 -7.12
C GLY A 38 1.42 0.25 -6.72
N GLU A 39 0.69 1.05 -7.49
CA GLU A 39 -0.75 1.25 -7.27
C GLU A 39 -1.57 -0.03 -7.41
N ASN A 40 -2.79 -0.01 -6.85
CA ASN A 40 -3.75 -1.09 -7.07
C ASN A 40 -4.11 -1.17 -8.57
N GLY A 41 -3.98 -2.38 -9.12
CA GLY A 41 -4.14 -2.60 -10.55
C GLY A 41 -2.91 -2.30 -11.42
N ALA A 42 -1.73 -2.05 -10.81
CA ALA A 42 -0.45 -1.93 -11.51
C ALA A 42 0.09 -3.27 -12.04
N GLY A 43 -0.55 -4.38 -11.69
CA GLY A 43 -0.18 -5.71 -12.20
C GLY A 43 0.64 -6.56 -11.22
N LYS A 44 0.78 -6.20 -9.94
CA LYS A 44 1.53 -6.97 -8.93
C LYS A 44 1.10 -8.44 -8.87
N SER A 45 -0.18 -8.68 -8.59
CA SER A 45 -0.74 -10.04 -8.54
C SER A 45 -0.68 -10.76 -9.88
N THR A 46 -0.87 -10.04 -11.00
CA THR A 46 -0.73 -10.59 -12.34
C THR A 46 0.70 -11.07 -12.59
N LEU A 47 1.70 -10.27 -12.21
CA LEU A 47 3.10 -10.64 -12.33
C LEU A 47 3.42 -11.88 -11.48
N LEU A 48 2.97 -11.93 -10.22
CA LEU A 48 3.16 -13.09 -9.36
C LEU A 48 2.53 -14.37 -9.95
N ARG A 49 1.32 -14.28 -10.53
CA ARG A 49 0.65 -15.43 -11.18
C ARG A 49 1.40 -15.91 -12.41
N LEU A 50 1.95 -15.01 -13.23
CA LEU A 50 2.81 -15.36 -14.36
C LEU A 50 4.11 -16.03 -13.89
N LEU A 51 4.75 -15.48 -12.87
CA LEU A 51 5.96 -16.07 -12.27
C LEU A 51 5.67 -17.45 -11.66
N ALA A 52 4.51 -17.62 -11.04
CA ALA A 52 4.08 -18.90 -10.49
C ALA A 52 3.72 -19.95 -11.57
N GLY A 53 3.46 -19.53 -12.81
CA GLY A 53 2.96 -20.43 -13.86
C GLY A 53 1.49 -20.77 -13.74
N VAL A 54 0.73 -19.99 -12.95
CA VAL A 54 -0.75 -20.10 -12.87
C VAL A 54 -1.39 -19.53 -14.12
N ASP A 55 -0.82 -18.45 -14.65
CA ASP A 55 -1.22 -17.84 -15.92
C ASP A 55 -0.06 -17.91 -16.92
N GLU A 56 -0.39 -17.92 -18.22
CA GLU A 56 0.60 -17.81 -19.30
C GLU A 56 0.74 -16.36 -19.76
N PRO A 57 1.95 -15.87 -20.05
CA PRO A 57 2.14 -14.54 -20.60
C PRO A 57 1.69 -14.48 -22.06
N ASP A 58 1.20 -13.32 -22.50
CA ASP A 58 0.89 -13.07 -23.91
C ASP A 58 2.17 -12.80 -24.74
N GLY A 59 3.29 -12.51 -24.08
CA GLY A 59 4.62 -12.36 -24.65
C GLY A 59 5.69 -12.46 -23.59
N GLY A 60 6.91 -12.80 -24.01
CA GLY A 60 8.04 -13.02 -23.10
C GLY A 60 8.15 -14.46 -22.60
N SER A 61 9.01 -14.69 -21.62
CA SER A 61 9.26 -16.03 -21.05
C SER A 61 9.60 -15.96 -19.56
N VAL A 62 9.34 -17.08 -18.84
CA VAL A 62 9.68 -17.22 -17.42
C VAL A 62 10.45 -18.51 -17.22
N VAL A 63 11.59 -18.43 -16.54
CA VAL A 63 12.36 -19.59 -16.06
C VAL A 63 12.14 -19.70 -14.54
N ARG A 64 11.77 -20.90 -14.08
CA ARG A 64 11.37 -21.17 -12.69
C ARG A 64 12.24 -22.27 -12.10
N PRO A 65 12.55 -22.21 -10.78
CA PRO A 65 13.03 -23.38 -10.06
C PRO A 65 11.93 -24.44 -10.01
N VAL A 66 12.32 -25.69 -9.84
CA VAL A 66 11.40 -26.85 -9.77
C VAL A 66 10.47 -26.71 -8.54
N GLU A 67 11.03 -26.33 -7.41
CA GLU A 67 10.31 -26.12 -6.17
C GLU A 67 9.96 -24.65 -6.00
N LEU A 68 8.74 -24.30 -6.41
CA LEU A 68 8.20 -22.96 -6.29
C LEU A 68 6.90 -23.01 -5.48
N GLY A 69 6.85 -22.22 -4.44
CA GLY A 69 5.64 -22.02 -3.63
C GLY A 69 4.97 -20.69 -3.95
N PHE A 70 3.68 -20.73 -4.18
CA PHE A 70 2.87 -19.53 -4.40
C PHE A 70 1.74 -19.46 -3.37
N LEU A 71 1.65 -18.34 -2.65
CA LEU A 71 0.54 -18.09 -1.73
C LEU A 71 -0.71 -17.73 -2.54
N HIS A 72 -1.61 -18.70 -2.69
CA HIS A 72 -2.90 -18.48 -3.32
C HIS A 72 -3.85 -17.70 -2.41
N GLN A 73 -4.70 -16.86 -2.99
CA GLN A 73 -5.78 -16.19 -2.24
C GLN A 73 -6.81 -17.22 -1.71
N GLU A 74 -7.01 -18.32 -2.42
CA GLU A 74 -7.83 -19.46 -2.01
C GLU A 74 -6.95 -20.70 -1.89
N MET A 75 -7.13 -21.45 -0.80
CA MET A 75 -6.39 -22.70 -0.59
C MET A 75 -6.83 -23.76 -1.59
N PRO A 76 -5.89 -24.49 -2.24
CA PRO A 76 -6.21 -25.55 -3.21
C PRO A 76 -6.64 -26.88 -2.54
N PHE A 77 -7.33 -26.79 -1.40
CA PHE A 77 -7.81 -27.97 -0.65
C PHE A 77 -9.32 -27.97 -0.53
N ASP A 78 -9.90 -29.18 -0.50
CA ASP A 78 -11.32 -29.38 -0.22
C ASP A 78 -11.70 -28.74 1.13
N PRO A 79 -12.81 -27.99 1.24
CA PRO A 79 -13.30 -27.48 2.51
C PRO A 79 -13.51 -28.54 3.60
N ALA A 80 -13.73 -29.81 3.23
CA ALA A 80 -13.83 -30.93 4.16
C ALA A 80 -12.47 -31.44 4.67
N ALA A 81 -11.35 -31.10 4.00
CA ALA A 81 -10.01 -31.44 4.47
C ALA A 81 -9.72 -30.78 5.82
N THR A 82 -8.79 -31.37 6.57
CA THR A 82 -8.41 -30.85 7.91
C THR A 82 -7.08 -30.11 7.88
N ILE A 83 -6.77 -29.36 8.94
CA ILE A 83 -5.46 -28.73 9.14
C ILE A 83 -4.35 -29.78 9.08
N ARG A 84 -4.56 -30.95 9.71
CA ARG A 84 -3.61 -32.08 9.66
C ARG A 84 -3.30 -32.49 8.23
N HIS A 85 -4.31 -32.61 7.38
CA HIS A 85 -4.12 -32.98 5.97
C HIS A 85 -3.23 -31.98 5.22
N VAL A 86 -3.42 -30.66 5.46
CA VAL A 86 -2.59 -29.59 4.88
C VAL A 86 -1.14 -29.67 5.35
N LEU A 87 -0.92 -29.98 6.65
CA LEU A 87 0.43 -30.12 7.20
C LEU A 87 1.11 -31.40 6.70
N ASP A 88 0.38 -32.51 6.62
CA ASP A 88 0.92 -33.77 6.06
C ASP A 88 1.31 -33.62 4.60
N ASP A 89 0.54 -32.81 3.83
CA ASP A 89 0.92 -32.45 2.46
C ASP A 89 2.19 -31.57 2.43
N ALA A 90 2.29 -30.59 3.29
CA ALA A 90 3.46 -29.70 3.40
C ALA A 90 4.75 -30.44 3.83
N LEU A 91 4.60 -31.46 4.68
CA LEU A 91 5.70 -32.28 5.23
C LEU A 91 6.03 -33.51 4.36
N ARG A 92 5.30 -33.74 3.27
CA ARG A 92 5.37 -34.99 2.48
C ARG A 92 6.78 -35.25 1.97
N GLU A 93 7.43 -34.25 1.40
CA GLU A 93 8.77 -34.38 0.80
C GLU A 93 9.81 -34.64 1.87
N ALA A 94 9.82 -33.85 2.96
CA ALA A 94 10.74 -34.04 4.07
C ALA A 94 10.63 -35.44 4.70
N ARG A 95 9.39 -35.92 4.91
CA ARG A 95 9.14 -37.26 5.45
C ARG A 95 9.51 -38.38 4.48
N ALA A 96 9.33 -38.16 3.16
CA ALA A 96 9.73 -39.10 2.12
C ALA A 96 11.27 -39.23 2.07
N ASP A 97 12.00 -38.12 2.17
CA ASP A 97 13.46 -38.15 2.21
C ASP A 97 13.99 -38.86 3.45
N LEU A 98 13.40 -38.66 4.63
CA LEU A 98 13.76 -39.40 5.84
C LEU A 98 13.50 -40.92 5.70
N ALA A 99 12.35 -41.29 5.15
CA ALA A 99 12.01 -42.69 4.90
C ALA A 99 12.96 -43.35 3.89
N GLU A 100 13.37 -42.62 2.86
CA GLU A 100 14.34 -43.09 1.87
C GLU A 100 15.75 -43.20 2.49
N LEU A 101 16.16 -42.25 3.35
CA LEU A 101 17.42 -42.30 4.06
C LEU A 101 17.48 -43.53 4.98
N ASP A 102 16.41 -43.83 5.73
CA ASP A 102 16.30 -45.03 6.57
C ASP A 102 16.38 -46.31 5.73
N ARG A 103 15.73 -46.35 4.58
CA ARG A 103 15.80 -47.49 3.64
C ARG A 103 17.22 -47.71 3.11
N LEU A 104 17.90 -46.65 2.70
CA LEU A 104 19.26 -46.70 2.17
C LEU A 104 20.27 -47.08 3.28
N THR A 105 20.09 -46.57 4.48
CA THR A 105 20.91 -46.93 5.65
C THR A 105 20.76 -48.42 5.98
N SER A 106 19.52 -48.92 5.96
CA SER A 106 19.25 -50.34 6.20
C SER A 106 19.86 -51.24 5.11
N ALA A 107 19.80 -50.82 3.86
CA ALA A 107 20.40 -51.54 2.75
C ALA A 107 21.93 -51.60 2.85
N LEU A 108 22.57 -50.49 3.22
CA LEU A 108 24.04 -50.44 3.44
C LEU A 108 24.44 -51.39 4.61
N ALA A 109 23.71 -51.36 5.73
CA ALA A 109 23.97 -52.24 6.87
C ALA A 109 23.77 -53.75 6.53
N ALA A 110 22.80 -54.09 5.68
CA ALA A 110 22.58 -55.47 5.24
C ALA A 110 23.68 -55.93 4.27
N GLY A 111 24.20 -55.05 3.42
CA GLY A 111 25.32 -55.35 2.51
C GLY A 111 26.64 -55.61 3.27
N ASP A 112 26.86 -54.92 4.38
CA ASP A 112 28.06 -55.09 5.24
C ASP A 112 28.00 -56.34 6.13
N SER A 113 26.80 -56.93 6.28
CA SER A 113 26.55 -58.09 7.15
C SER A 113 26.58 -59.44 6.42
N ALA A 114 26.91 -59.47 5.11
CA ALA A 114 27.02 -60.71 4.35
C ALA A 114 28.25 -61.48 4.87
N PRO A 115 28.10 -62.69 5.49
CA PRO A 115 29.23 -63.45 5.99
C PRO A 115 30.10 -63.88 4.82
N GLY A 116 31.43 -63.63 4.94
CA GLY A 116 32.44 -63.96 3.94
C GLY A 116 32.35 -65.40 3.46
N GLY A 117 31.83 -65.63 2.28
CA GLY A 117 32.01 -66.84 1.52
C GLY A 117 33.41 -66.82 0.85
N PRO A 118 33.99 -67.97 0.48
CA PRO A 118 35.37 -68.06 -0.05
C PRO A 118 35.48 -67.26 -1.37
N ALA A 119 36.55 -66.49 -1.39
CA ALA A 119 36.96 -65.70 -2.57
C ALA A 119 37.38 -66.59 -3.73
N ASP A 120 36.47 -66.83 -4.67
CA ASP A 120 36.86 -67.26 -6.01
C ASP A 120 35.84 -66.73 -7.02
N GLY A 121 36.27 -65.76 -7.77
CA GLY A 121 35.70 -65.40 -9.07
C GLY A 121 34.66 -64.25 -9.14
N GLU A 122 35.07 -63.16 -9.76
CA GLU A 122 34.22 -62.10 -10.37
C GLU A 122 33.30 -61.27 -9.48
N SER A 123 33.88 -60.39 -8.64
CA SER A 123 33.15 -59.44 -7.76
C SER A 123 33.17 -57.98 -8.25
N THR A 124 33.24 -57.73 -9.57
CA THR A 124 33.14 -56.37 -10.13
C THR A 124 31.72 -55.79 -10.05
N ASP A 125 30.68 -56.62 -10.07
CA ASP A 125 29.28 -56.21 -10.03
C ASP A 125 28.81 -55.81 -8.62
N SER A 126 29.32 -56.50 -7.58
CA SER A 126 29.02 -56.19 -6.18
C SER A 126 29.62 -54.86 -5.71
N GLY A 127 30.84 -54.51 -6.17
CA GLY A 127 31.47 -53.24 -5.84
C GLY A 127 30.79 -52.04 -6.51
N ALA A 128 30.32 -52.21 -7.75
CA ALA A 128 29.54 -51.19 -8.47
C ALA A 128 28.20 -50.93 -7.79
N ALA A 129 27.46 -51.97 -7.41
CA ALA A 129 26.19 -51.85 -6.70
C ALA A 129 26.32 -51.16 -5.33
N GLN A 130 27.42 -51.41 -4.60
CA GLN A 130 27.69 -50.75 -3.31
C GLN A 130 28.10 -49.29 -3.52
N ALA A 131 28.83 -48.97 -4.59
CA ALA A 131 29.18 -47.58 -4.94
C ALA A 131 27.93 -46.79 -5.33
N ASP A 132 26.99 -47.37 -6.10
CA ASP A 132 25.72 -46.74 -6.47
C ASP A 132 24.85 -46.50 -5.24
N LEU A 133 24.82 -47.45 -4.30
CA LEU A 133 24.07 -47.31 -3.05
C LEU A 133 24.63 -46.18 -2.16
N LEU A 134 25.95 -46.05 -2.05
CA LEU A 134 26.62 -44.96 -1.35
C LEU A 134 26.35 -43.60 -2.01
N ALA A 135 26.37 -43.54 -3.33
CA ALA A 135 26.03 -42.33 -4.08
C ALA A 135 24.59 -41.92 -3.85
N ALA A 136 23.64 -42.89 -3.87
CA ALA A 136 22.23 -42.64 -3.56
C ALA A 136 22.03 -42.15 -2.10
N TYR A 137 22.76 -42.76 -1.16
CA TYR A 137 22.74 -42.33 0.25
C TYR A 137 23.25 -40.89 0.40
N SER A 138 24.39 -40.54 -0.20
CA SER A 138 24.94 -39.19 -0.14
C SER A 138 23.98 -38.17 -0.73
N ALA A 139 23.39 -38.46 -1.90
CA ALA A 139 22.41 -37.58 -2.54
C ALA A 139 21.13 -37.45 -1.71
N CYS A 140 20.68 -38.51 -1.04
CA CYS A 140 19.53 -38.45 -0.13
C CYS A 140 19.84 -37.63 1.13
N LEU A 141 21.03 -37.79 1.69
CA LEU A 141 21.50 -37.02 2.86
C LEU A 141 21.55 -35.51 2.55
N GLU A 142 22.08 -35.14 1.38
CA GLU A 142 22.10 -33.75 0.93
C GLU A 142 20.66 -33.17 0.87
N ARG A 143 19.66 -33.91 0.34
CA ARG A 143 18.28 -33.46 0.31
C ARG A 143 17.65 -33.33 1.71
N VAL A 144 17.93 -34.31 2.60
CA VAL A 144 17.46 -34.26 4.01
C VAL A 144 18.01 -33.04 4.74
N GLU A 145 19.28 -32.66 4.47
CA GLU A 145 19.89 -31.44 5.01
C GLU A 145 19.28 -30.18 4.38
N GLU A 146 19.13 -30.16 3.06
CA GLU A 146 18.56 -29.03 2.30
C GLU A 146 17.12 -28.73 2.76
N HIS A 147 16.30 -29.77 2.98
CA HIS A 147 14.93 -29.64 3.46
C HIS A 147 14.83 -29.51 4.99
N ALA A 148 15.97 -29.60 5.72
CA ALA A 148 15.99 -29.67 7.20
C ALA A 148 14.99 -30.70 7.76
N ALA A 149 14.90 -31.88 7.12
CA ALA A 149 13.83 -32.84 7.30
C ALA A 149 13.75 -33.41 8.73
N TRP A 150 14.88 -33.50 9.46
CA TRP A 150 14.89 -33.96 10.86
C TRP A 150 14.07 -33.09 11.82
N ASP A 151 14.02 -31.78 11.56
CA ASP A 151 13.31 -30.82 12.39
C ASP A 151 11.96 -30.37 11.79
N ALA A 152 11.54 -30.97 10.68
CA ALA A 152 10.41 -30.50 9.90
C ALA A 152 9.09 -30.49 10.70
N ASP A 153 8.79 -31.53 11.49
CA ASP A 153 7.58 -31.60 12.33
C ASP A 153 7.62 -30.53 13.44
N ARG A 154 8.76 -30.35 14.10
CA ARG A 154 8.95 -29.31 15.11
C ARG A 154 8.85 -27.92 14.51
N HIS A 155 9.42 -27.73 13.32
CA HIS A 155 9.31 -26.46 12.60
C HIS A 155 7.86 -26.14 12.25
N ALA A 156 7.06 -27.14 11.84
CA ALA A 156 5.64 -26.96 11.57
C ALA A 156 4.88 -26.48 12.83
N GLU A 157 5.16 -27.03 14.00
CA GLU A 157 4.57 -26.58 15.26
C GLU A 157 4.95 -25.13 15.58
N ILE A 158 6.23 -24.75 15.42
CA ILE A 158 6.71 -23.38 15.61
C ILE A 158 6.02 -22.41 14.66
N VAL A 159 5.90 -22.77 13.39
CA VAL A 159 5.24 -21.93 12.37
C VAL A 159 3.76 -21.73 12.69
N LEU A 160 3.05 -22.79 13.06
CA LEU A 160 1.63 -22.67 13.46
C LEU A 160 1.46 -21.79 14.71
N ALA A 161 2.36 -21.95 15.70
CA ALA A 161 2.33 -21.13 16.90
C ALA A 161 2.60 -19.65 16.59
N GLY A 162 3.64 -19.37 15.80
CA GLY A 162 4.00 -18.01 15.39
C GLY A 162 2.92 -17.31 14.58
N LEU A 163 2.14 -18.07 13.78
CA LEU A 163 1.00 -17.53 13.04
C LEU A 163 -0.32 -17.52 13.84
N GLY A 164 -0.27 -17.80 15.16
CA GLY A 164 -1.44 -17.77 16.04
C GLY A 164 -2.46 -18.88 15.79
N LEU A 165 -2.02 -20.03 15.25
CA LEU A 165 -2.86 -21.20 14.97
C LEU A 165 -2.69 -22.35 15.99
N ALA A 166 -1.78 -22.24 16.97
CA ALA A 166 -1.49 -23.31 17.95
C ALA A 166 -2.72 -23.80 18.73
N ARG A 167 -3.72 -22.94 18.92
CA ARG A 167 -4.94 -23.31 19.67
C ARG A 167 -6.04 -23.91 18.78
N VAL A 168 -5.82 -24.00 17.48
CA VAL A 168 -6.81 -24.55 16.53
C VAL A 168 -6.56 -26.06 16.41
N PRO A 169 -7.53 -26.94 16.74
CA PRO A 169 -7.35 -28.38 16.65
C PRO A 169 -6.96 -28.82 15.24
N ALA A 170 -5.98 -29.72 15.12
CA ALA A 170 -5.45 -30.17 13.84
C ALA A 170 -6.48 -30.98 12.98
N ASP A 171 -7.47 -31.55 13.60
CA ASP A 171 -8.59 -32.30 12.97
C ASP A 171 -9.75 -31.39 12.52
N ARG A 172 -9.64 -30.07 12.76
CA ARG A 172 -10.67 -29.11 12.38
C ARG A 172 -10.73 -28.96 10.86
N ALA A 173 -11.94 -29.03 10.31
CA ALA A 173 -12.19 -28.87 8.86
C ALA A 173 -11.92 -27.44 8.38
N LEU A 174 -11.32 -27.30 7.20
CA LEU A 174 -10.95 -26.02 6.60
C LEU A 174 -12.15 -25.10 6.36
N GLY A 175 -13.30 -25.69 6.00
CA GLY A 175 -14.55 -24.95 5.79
C GLY A 175 -15.06 -24.24 7.04
N SER A 176 -14.68 -24.71 8.24
CA SER A 176 -15.07 -24.11 9.53
C SER A 176 -14.12 -23.00 10.00
N LEU A 177 -13.00 -22.79 9.32
CA LEU A 177 -12.03 -21.74 9.64
C LEU A 177 -12.52 -20.39 9.10
N SER A 178 -12.18 -19.31 9.83
CA SER A 178 -12.35 -17.96 9.28
C SER A 178 -11.43 -17.73 8.08
N GLY A 179 -11.76 -16.75 7.21
CA GLY A 179 -10.91 -16.38 6.08
C GLY A 179 -9.45 -16.08 6.50
N GLY A 180 -9.28 -15.33 7.59
CA GLY A 180 -7.95 -15.04 8.14
C GLY A 180 -7.23 -16.27 8.68
N GLN A 181 -7.92 -17.23 9.31
CA GLN A 181 -7.31 -18.50 9.73
C GLN A 181 -6.87 -19.35 8.53
N ARG A 182 -7.68 -19.39 7.47
CA ARG A 182 -7.31 -20.08 6.23
C ARG A 182 -6.08 -19.47 5.57
N GLY A 183 -6.04 -18.14 5.43
CA GLY A 183 -4.88 -17.44 4.87
C GLY A 183 -3.59 -17.70 5.68
N ARG A 184 -3.68 -17.66 7.02
CA ARG A 184 -2.54 -17.97 7.90
C ARG A 184 -2.09 -19.43 7.80
N LEU A 185 -3.02 -20.36 7.63
CA LEU A 185 -2.68 -21.77 7.43
C LEU A 185 -2.01 -22.00 6.07
N ALA A 186 -2.51 -21.37 5.00
CA ALA A 186 -1.87 -21.44 3.68
C ALA A 186 -0.43 -20.91 3.71
N LEU A 187 -0.24 -19.77 4.37
CA LEU A 187 1.08 -19.20 4.60
C LEU A 187 1.97 -20.12 5.42
N GLY A 188 1.42 -20.72 6.50
CA GLY A 188 2.13 -21.67 7.35
C GLY A 188 2.58 -22.90 6.59
N ALA A 189 1.71 -23.52 5.80
CA ALA A 189 2.05 -24.67 4.96
C ALA A 189 3.20 -24.34 3.97
N LEU A 190 3.18 -23.13 3.41
CA LEU A 190 4.24 -22.67 2.50
C LEU A 190 5.58 -22.51 3.23
N LEU A 191 5.59 -21.93 4.44
CA LEU A 191 6.80 -21.76 5.25
C LEU A 191 7.36 -23.10 5.72
N VAL A 192 6.48 -24.07 6.05
CA VAL A 192 6.88 -25.44 6.46
C VAL A 192 7.55 -26.17 5.31
N ARG A 193 7.05 -26.02 4.08
CA ARG A 193 7.60 -26.69 2.88
C ARG A 193 8.99 -26.15 2.50
N ARG A 194 9.32 -24.88 2.80
CA ARG A 194 10.61 -24.22 2.50
C ARG A 194 11.06 -24.35 1.03
N PRO A 195 10.25 -24.01 0.04
CA PRO A 195 10.60 -24.19 -1.36
C PRO A 195 11.77 -23.27 -1.79
N ALA A 196 12.45 -23.61 -2.89
CA ALA A 196 13.56 -22.84 -3.45
C ALA A 196 13.17 -21.42 -3.90
N ALA A 197 11.90 -21.19 -4.22
CA ALA A 197 11.33 -19.87 -4.48
C ALA A 197 9.95 -19.72 -3.84
N VAL A 198 9.70 -18.57 -3.22
CA VAL A 198 8.43 -18.22 -2.55
C VAL A 198 7.86 -16.96 -3.18
N LEU A 199 6.62 -17.04 -3.65
CA LEU A 199 5.86 -15.93 -4.19
C LEU A 199 4.67 -15.61 -3.28
N LEU A 200 4.58 -14.37 -2.80
CA LEU A 200 3.59 -13.95 -1.81
C LEU A 200 2.80 -12.75 -2.32
N ASP A 201 1.47 -12.85 -2.28
CA ASP A 201 0.57 -11.74 -2.60
C ASP A 201 -0.09 -11.25 -1.30
N GLU A 202 0.27 -10.05 -0.84
CA GLU A 202 -0.20 -9.41 0.39
C GLU A 202 -0.11 -10.33 1.63
N PRO A 203 1.07 -10.87 1.97
CA PRO A 203 1.21 -11.90 3.01
C PRO A 203 0.93 -11.40 4.43
N THR A 204 0.98 -10.08 4.68
CA THR A 204 0.71 -9.47 5.98
C THR A 204 -0.78 -9.24 6.23
N ASN A 205 -1.65 -9.44 5.22
CA ASN A 205 -3.09 -9.32 5.41
C ASN A 205 -3.60 -10.30 6.46
N HIS A 206 -4.39 -9.82 7.40
CA HIS A 206 -4.97 -10.59 8.50
C HIS A 206 -3.98 -11.12 9.54
N LEU A 207 -2.71 -10.69 9.52
CA LEU A 207 -1.76 -10.91 10.60
C LEU A 207 -1.90 -9.81 11.67
N ASP A 208 -1.66 -10.19 12.91
CA ASP A 208 -1.38 -9.23 13.97
C ASP A 208 0.12 -8.87 13.97
N ASP A 209 0.51 -7.89 14.80
CA ASP A 209 1.88 -7.41 14.84
C ASP A 209 2.89 -8.52 15.14
N ASP A 210 2.57 -9.44 16.06
CA ASP A 210 3.45 -10.53 16.47
C ASP A 210 3.62 -11.56 15.35
N ALA A 211 2.53 -11.97 14.70
CA ALA A 211 2.57 -12.89 13.57
C ALA A 211 3.28 -12.27 12.34
N ALA A 212 3.17 -10.96 12.14
CA ALA A 212 3.87 -10.27 11.06
C ALA A 212 5.39 -10.25 11.32
N VAL A 213 5.83 -9.96 12.55
CA VAL A 213 7.26 -10.02 12.93
C VAL A 213 7.79 -11.45 12.77
N PHE A 214 7.02 -12.45 13.21
CA PHE A 214 7.38 -13.85 13.02
C PHE A 214 7.56 -14.20 11.53
N LEU A 215 6.61 -13.79 10.67
CA LEU A 215 6.71 -13.99 9.23
C LEU A 215 7.97 -13.35 8.64
N GLU A 216 8.29 -12.12 9.03
CA GLU A 216 9.49 -11.40 8.60
C GLU A 216 10.77 -12.17 8.94
N GLU A 217 10.85 -12.74 10.14
CA GLU A 217 11.98 -13.56 10.58
C GLU A 217 12.11 -14.84 9.76
N GLN A 218 10.99 -15.55 9.52
CA GLN A 218 10.98 -16.77 8.70
C GLN A 218 11.42 -16.48 7.27
N LEU A 219 10.91 -15.43 6.62
CA LEU A 219 11.28 -15.07 5.25
C LEU A 219 12.74 -14.61 5.14
N ARG A 220 13.29 -13.96 6.17
CA ARG A 220 14.72 -13.61 6.22
C ARG A 220 15.62 -14.83 6.34
N ALA A 221 15.15 -15.86 7.02
CA ALA A 221 15.90 -17.11 7.22
C ALA A 221 15.86 -18.04 6.00
N LEU A 222 14.94 -17.83 5.05
CA LEU A 222 14.87 -18.66 3.84
C LEU A 222 16.11 -18.45 2.93
N PRO A 223 16.80 -19.52 2.50
CA PRO A 223 17.95 -19.41 1.61
C PRO A 223 17.56 -19.16 0.15
N GLY A 224 16.32 -19.45 -0.22
CA GLY A 224 15.78 -19.35 -1.56
C GLY A 224 15.46 -17.93 -2.01
N VAL A 225 14.71 -17.83 -3.11
CA VAL A 225 14.18 -16.58 -3.65
C VAL A 225 12.88 -16.23 -2.95
N VAL A 226 12.68 -14.97 -2.55
CA VAL A 226 11.40 -14.46 -2.08
C VAL A 226 10.96 -13.31 -2.97
N ILE A 227 9.74 -13.37 -3.53
CA ILE A 227 9.12 -12.23 -4.20
C ILE A 227 7.77 -11.97 -3.54
N ALA A 228 7.61 -10.79 -2.96
CA ALA A 228 6.39 -10.42 -2.24
C ALA A 228 5.79 -9.13 -2.77
N ALA A 229 4.51 -9.16 -3.15
CA ALA A 229 3.73 -7.95 -3.33
C ALA A 229 3.14 -7.55 -1.98
N SER A 230 3.40 -6.34 -1.52
CA SER A 230 2.85 -5.84 -0.27
C SER A 230 2.68 -4.33 -0.26
N HIS A 231 1.70 -3.88 0.52
CA HIS A 231 1.51 -2.48 0.90
C HIS A 231 2.05 -2.17 2.30
N ASP A 232 2.46 -3.19 3.06
CA ASP A 232 3.07 -3.03 4.39
C ASP A 232 4.53 -2.58 4.26
N ARG A 233 4.76 -1.30 4.52
CA ARG A 233 6.08 -0.67 4.41
C ARG A 233 7.08 -1.21 5.43
N THR A 234 6.61 -1.58 6.63
CA THR A 234 7.45 -2.20 7.66
C THR A 234 7.94 -3.57 7.22
N PHE A 235 7.04 -4.38 6.65
CA PHE A 235 7.39 -5.67 6.06
C PHE A 235 8.39 -5.52 4.91
N LEU A 236 8.14 -4.59 3.98
CA LEU A 236 9.06 -4.33 2.86
C LEU A 236 10.45 -3.89 3.35
N ASP A 237 10.50 -3.06 4.39
CA ASP A 237 11.75 -2.58 4.99
C ASP A 237 12.51 -3.69 5.73
N ALA A 238 11.77 -4.55 6.43
CA ALA A 238 12.35 -5.63 7.23
C ALA A 238 12.84 -6.82 6.39
N VAL A 239 12.18 -7.14 5.27
CA VAL A 239 12.41 -8.38 4.53
C VAL A 239 13.14 -8.15 3.22
N CYS A 240 12.81 -7.10 2.45
CA CYS A 240 13.27 -6.97 1.08
C CYS A 240 14.72 -6.47 0.97
N THR A 241 15.45 -7.05 0.03
CA THR A 241 16.79 -6.60 -0.39
C THR A 241 16.74 -5.65 -1.57
N ASP A 242 15.66 -5.73 -2.35
CA ASP A 242 15.40 -4.94 -3.54
C ASP A 242 13.91 -4.68 -3.66
N LEU A 243 13.54 -3.56 -4.28
CA LEU A 243 12.15 -3.24 -4.61
C LEU A 243 11.99 -3.03 -6.11
N ILE A 244 10.88 -3.51 -6.66
CA ILE A 244 10.47 -3.22 -8.05
C ILE A 244 9.18 -2.41 -7.98
N ASP A 245 9.27 -1.17 -8.47
CA ASP A 245 8.12 -0.29 -8.60
C ASP A 245 7.50 -0.47 -9.98
N LEU A 246 6.22 -0.90 -9.98
CA LEU A 246 5.41 -1.13 -11.18
C LEU A 246 4.58 0.10 -11.57
N ASP A 247 4.84 1.28 -11.01
CA ASP A 247 4.08 2.47 -11.30
C ASP A 247 4.24 2.88 -12.78
N PRO A 248 3.15 2.90 -13.58
CA PRO A 248 3.21 3.30 -14.99
C PRO A 248 3.69 4.74 -15.21
N ALA A 249 3.59 5.60 -14.19
CA ALA A 249 4.04 7.00 -14.29
C ALA A 249 5.56 7.12 -14.45
N LEU A 250 6.33 6.08 -14.14
CA LEU A 250 7.79 6.05 -14.25
C LEU A 250 8.29 5.64 -15.64
N GLY A 251 7.39 5.29 -16.57
CA GLY A 251 7.76 4.84 -17.91
C GLY A 251 8.13 3.36 -18.00
N GLY A 252 7.87 2.58 -16.94
CA GLY A 252 8.08 1.14 -16.88
C GLY A 252 8.53 0.67 -15.50
N PRO A 253 8.64 -0.64 -15.29
CA PRO A 253 9.11 -1.20 -14.04
C PRO A 253 10.53 -0.72 -13.70
N THR A 254 10.71 -0.20 -12.50
CA THR A 254 12.01 0.32 -12.04
C THR A 254 12.46 -0.46 -10.80
N ARG A 255 13.70 -0.99 -10.84
CA ARG A 255 14.29 -1.70 -9.71
C ARG A 255 15.13 -0.76 -8.86
N TYR A 256 14.91 -0.78 -7.57
CA TYR A 256 15.67 -0.06 -6.55
C TYR A 256 16.37 -1.09 -5.67
N GLY A 257 17.68 -0.93 -5.46
CA GLY A 257 18.44 -1.71 -4.48
C GLY A 257 18.21 -1.17 -3.07
N GLY A 258 18.17 -2.08 -2.10
CA GLY A 258 17.90 -1.75 -0.72
C GLY A 258 16.46 -2.00 -0.29
N ALA A 259 16.18 -1.76 0.99
CA ALA A 259 14.87 -1.91 1.59
C ALA A 259 13.95 -0.69 1.31
N TYR A 260 12.81 -0.62 2.00
CA TYR A 260 11.83 0.44 1.74
C TYR A 260 12.35 1.85 2.08
N THR A 261 13.15 1.96 3.13
CA THR A 261 13.77 3.24 3.53
C THR A 261 14.70 3.79 2.44
N GLU A 262 15.54 2.95 1.83
CA GLU A 262 16.43 3.35 0.73
C GLU A 262 15.64 3.72 -0.52
N TYR A 263 14.60 2.95 -0.85
CA TYR A 263 13.68 3.28 -1.92
C TYR A 263 13.05 4.66 -1.73
N GLN A 264 12.55 4.95 -0.52
CA GLN A 264 11.94 6.25 -0.20
C GLN A 264 12.93 7.41 -0.43
N GLN A 265 14.19 7.22 -0.03
CA GLN A 265 15.25 8.21 -0.26
C GLN A 265 15.54 8.38 -1.75
N ALA A 266 15.70 7.28 -2.49
CA ALA A 266 15.91 7.31 -3.93
C ALA A 266 14.79 8.04 -4.67
N ARG A 267 13.53 7.75 -4.33
CA ARG A 267 12.34 8.41 -4.90
C ARG A 267 12.29 9.91 -4.60
N ARG A 268 12.68 10.34 -3.40
CA ARG A 268 12.78 11.77 -3.06
C ARG A 268 13.82 12.47 -3.92
N LEU A 269 15.00 11.89 -4.05
CA LEU A 269 16.07 12.43 -4.90
C LEU A 269 15.70 12.47 -6.38
N GLU A 270 15.03 11.45 -6.90
CA GLU A 270 14.52 11.42 -8.27
C GLU A 270 13.48 12.52 -8.50
N ARG A 271 12.57 12.71 -7.55
CA ARG A 271 11.56 13.76 -7.60
C ARG A 271 12.20 15.15 -7.61
N GLU A 272 13.17 15.42 -6.74
CA GLU A 272 13.89 16.68 -6.70
C GLU A 272 14.65 16.96 -7.99
N ARG A 273 15.24 15.92 -8.61
CA ARG A 273 15.88 16.04 -9.93
C ARG A 273 14.86 16.32 -11.02
N TRP A 274 13.69 15.68 -10.96
CA TRP A 274 12.61 15.90 -11.92
C TRP A 274 12.05 17.33 -11.81
N GLU A 275 11.78 17.80 -10.60
CA GLU A 275 11.31 19.17 -10.34
C GLU A 275 12.33 20.21 -10.81
N ARG A 276 13.62 20.01 -10.57
CA ARG A 276 14.68 20.87 -11.09
C ARG A 276 14.70 20.89 -12.62
N ARG A 277 14.75 19.74 -13.28
CA ARG A 277 14.74 19.66 -14.74
C ARG A 277 13.51 20.32 -15.34
N PHE A 278 12.35 20.12 -14.73
CA PHE A 278 11.12 20.75 -15.18
C PHE A 278 11.21 22.28 -15.07
N THR A 279 11.73 22.82 -13.96
CA THR A 279 11.88 24.26 -13.75
C THR A 279 12.87 24.85 -14.74
N GLU A 280 14.05 24.24 -14.90
CA GLU A 280 15.07 24.67 -15.86
C GLU A 280 14.54 24.68 -17.31
N GLU A 281 13.80 23.64 -17.70
CA GLU A 281 13.19 23.57 -19.04
C GLU A 281 12.12 24.65 -19.23
N GLN A 282 11.26 24.91 -18.21
CA GLN A 282 10.25 25.97 -18.30
C GLN A 282 10.90 27.36 -18.41
N GLU A 283 12.00 27.60 -17.72
CA GLU A 283 12.78 28.85 -17.82
C GLU A 283 13.41 28.99 -19.22
N GLU A 284 14.00 27.90 -19.76
CA GLU A 284 14.57 27.89 -21.11
C GLU A 284 13.48 28.11 -22.17
N LEU A 285 12.31 27.44 -22.06
CA LEU A 285 11.16 27.65 -22.93
C LEU A 285 10.67 29.10 -22.90
N ALA A 286 10.57 29.70 -21.72
CA ALA A 286 10.18 31.10 -21.56
C ALA A 286 11.20 32.05 -22.20
N ALA A 287 12.49 31.81 -22.00
CA ALA A 287 13.57 32.60 -22.57
C ALA A 287 13.60 32.49 -24.11
N LEU A 288 13.46 31.28 -24.65
CA LEU A 288 13.40 31.06 -26.10
C LEU A 288 12.17 31.70 -26.76
N ARG A 289 10.99 31.58 -26.13
CA ARG A 289 9.77 32.25 -26.58
C ARG A 289 9.92 33.76 -26.61
N HIS A 290 10.50 34.32 -25.54
CA HIS A 290 10.79 35.75 -25.46
C HIS A 290 11.80 36.17 -26.53
N ALA A 291 12.91 35.44 -26.71
CA ALA A 291 13.92 35.73 -27.73
C ALA A 291 13.35 35.70 -29.15
N VAL A 292 12.52 34.69 -29.50
CA VAL A 292 11.85 34.59 -30.80
C VAL A 292 10.88 35.75 -30.99
N ALA A 293 10.05 36.08 -29.98
CA ALA A 293 9.06 37.15 -30.07
C ALA A 293 9.69 38.57 -30.22
N VAL A 294 10.73 38.87 -29.45
CA VAL A 294 11.42 40.17 -29.49
C VAL A 294 12.20 40.33 -30.77
N THR A 295 12.97 39.29 -31.17
CA THR A 295 13.82 39.36 -32.35
C THR A 295 12.98 39.36 -33.64
N ALA A 296 11.82 38.64 -33.67
CA ALA A 296 10.88 38.71 -34.80
C ALA A 296 10.32 40.14 -34.97
N ARG A 297 10.05 40.88 -33.91
CA ARG A 297 9.60 42.28 -33.97
C ARG A 297 10.71 43.22 -34.47
N GLN A 298 11.97 42.98 -34.10
CA GLN A 298 13.10 43.80 -34.57
C GLN A 298 13.39 43.61 -36.07
N VAL A 299 13.16 42.39 -36.59
CA VAL A 299 13.31 42.11 -38.05
C VAL A 299 12.15 42.69 -38.85
N ALA A 300 10.95 42.81 -38.28
CA ALA A 300 9.76 43.35 -38.94
C ALA A 300 9.72 44.87 -39.05
N HIS A 301 10.59 45.63 -38.39
CA HIS A 301 10.69 47.08 -38.54
C HIS A 301 11.47 47.41 -39.79
N ASN A 302 10.75 47.41 -40.94
CA ASN A 302 11.19 47.97 -42.20
C ASN A 302 11.38 49.49 -42.04
N ARG A 303 12.62 49.97 -41.89
CA ARG A 303 12.93 51.40 -41.98
C ARG A 303 12.61 51.87 -43.39
N PRO A 304 11.84 52.98 -43.56
CA PRO A 304 11.64 53.59 -44.88
C PRO A 304 13.00 53.99 -45.44
N ARG A 305 13.26 53.62 -46.71
CA ARG A 305 14.45 54.02 -47.47
C ARG A 305 14.53 55.53 -47.54
N ARG A 306 15.52 56.12 -46.85
CA ARG A 306 16.01 57.44 -47.20
C ARG A 306 17.02 57.29 -48.35
N ASP A 307 16.73 57.94 -49.47
CA ASP A 307 17.59 57.96 -50.63
C ASP A 307 18.96 58.61 -50.37
N ASN A 308 20.01 58.11 -51.07
CA ASN A 308 21.37 58.64 -51.21
C ASN A 308 22.33 58.36 -50.01
N GLU A 309 22.87 57.14 -49.98
CA GLU A 309 24.29 56.86 -49.81
C GLU A 309 24.58 55.41 -50.22
N LYS A 310 25.03 55.28 -51.42
CA LYS A 310 25.42 54.02 -52.03
C LYS A 310 26.85 53.66 -51.68
N MET A 311 27.03 52.42 -51.21
CA MET A 311 28.09 51.48 -51.47
C MET A 311 28.79 50.84 -50.26
N ASN A 312 28.81 51.37 -49.07
CA ASN A 312 29.55 50.70 -47.96
C ASN A 312 28.70 50.28 -46.75
N TYR A 313 27.50 50.83 -46.57
CA TYR A 313 26.61 50.51 -45.46
C TYR A 313 25.77 49.25 -45.71
N GLY A 314 25.56 48.85 -46.95
CA GLY A 314 24.70 47.72 -47.31
C GLY A 314 25.30 46.35 -46.93
N ARG A 315 26.63 46.21 -46.98
CA ARG A 315 27.30 44.92 -46.69
C ARG A 315 27.36 44.62 -45.18
N THR A 316 27.49 45.62 -44.34
CA THR A 316 27.57 45.44 -42.87
C THR A 316 26.17 45.22 -42.29
N ALA A 317 25.15 45.98 -42.78
CA ALA A 317 23.75 45.80 -42.40
C ALA A 317 23.18 44.44 -42.83
N GLY A 318 23.54 43.94 -44.03
CA GLY A 318 23.15 42.61 -44.51
C GLY A 318 23.73 41.48 -43.67
N ARG A 319 25.02 41.57 -43.29
CA ARG A 319 25.66 40.58 -42.42
C ARG A 319 25.03 40.52 -41.02
N VAL A 320 24.68 41.65 -40.44
CA VAL A 320 24.01 41.72 -39.12
C VAL A 320 22.59 41.12 -39.23
N GLN A 321 21.86 41.43 -40.29
CA GLN A 321 20.51 40.90 -40.54
C GLN A 321 20.52 39.39 -40.76
N ASP A 322 21.51 38.86 -41.52
CA ASP A 322 21.69 37.43 -41.72
C ASP A 322 22.07 36.71 -40.39
N GLN A 323 22.90 37.35 -39.59
CA GLN A 323 23.28 36.80 -38.28
C GLN A 323 22.10 36.76 -37.29
N VAL A 324 21.27 37.81 -37.27
CA VAL A 324 20.03 37.86 -36.48
C VAL A 324 19.04 36.81 -36.98
N SER A 325 18.85 36.69 -38.30
CA SER A 325 17.94 35.70 -38.89
C SER A 325 18.39 34.26 -38.63
N ARG A 326 19.70 33.97 -38.59
CA ARG A 326 20.24 32.67 -38.16
C ARG A 326 19.96 32.39 -36.70
N ARG A 327 20.16 33.37 -35.81
CA ARG A 327 19.86 33.24 -34.36
C ARG A 327 18.39 32.96 -34.12
N VAL A 328 17.46 33.66 -34.80
CA VAL A 328 16.02 33.42 -34.69
C VAL A 328 15.65 32.02 -35.17
N ARG A 329 16.18 31.58 -36.33
CA ARG A 329 15.91 30.22 -36.84
C ARG A 329 16.44 29.14 -35.89
N ASN A 330 17.62 29.32 -35.31
CA ASN A 330 18.17 28.38 -34.33
C ASN A 330 17.36 28.34 -33.04
N ALA A 331 16.96 29.52 -32.53
CA ALA A 331 16.10 29.60 -31.35
C ALA A 331 14.71 28.98 -31.59
N ALA A 332 14.12 29.22 -32.76
CA ALA A 332 12.82 28.63 -33.15
C ALA A 332 12.91 27.11 -33.32
N ARG A 333 14.02 26.60 -33.89
CA ARG A 333 14.24 25.14 -33.98
C ARG A 333 14.36 24.52 -32.58
N ARG A 334 15.23 25.09 -31.70
CA ARG A 334 15.42 24.62 -30.35
C ARG A 334 14.13 24.69 -29.54
N LEU A 335 13.32 25.75 -29.72
CA LEU A 335 12.00 25.86 -29.10
C LEU A 335 11.09 24.70 -29.54
N GLY A 336 11.04 24.43 -30.87
CA GLY A 336 10.22 23.34 -31.40
C GLY A 336 10.69 21.96 -30.98
N ASP A 337 11.99 21.74 -30.77
CA ASP A 337 12.54 20.50 -30.25
C ASP A 337 12.17 20.30 -28.76
N LEU A 338 12.35 21.34 -27.94
CA LEU A 338 11.95 21.32 -26.51
C LEU A 338 10.43 21.18 -26.32
N GLU A 339 9.60 21.80 -27.17
CA GLU A 339 8.13 21.66 -27.12
C GLU A 339 7.66 20.25 -27.48
N ARG A 340 8.39 19.51 -28.30
CA ARG A 340 8.10 18.12 -28.67
C ARG A 340 8.52 17.12 -27.59
N GLU A 341 9.63 17.38 -26.91
CA GLU A 341 10.25 16.51 -25.92
C GLU A 341 10.00 16.98 -24.48
N GLN A 342 8.98 17.83 -24.28
CA GLN A 342 8.71 18.49 -23.02
C GLN A 342 8.62 17.51 -21.84
N VAL A 343 9.39 17.75 -20.78
CA VAL A 343 9.35 17.02 -19.53
C VAL A 343 7.95 17.15 -18.90
N ARG A 344 7.31 16.02 -18.61
CA ARG A 344 6.03 16.02 -17.90
C ARG A 344 6.16 16.74 -16.57
N ARG A 345 5.16 17.54 -16.24
CA ARG A 345 5.10 18.19 -14.92
C ARG A 345 5.06 17.11 -13.82
N PRO A 346 5.95 17.17 -12.81
CA PRO A 346 5.89 16.28 -11.67
C PRO A 346 4.54 16.43 -10.95
N PRO A 347 3.91 15.33 -10.50
CA PRO A 347 2.68 15.40 -9.71
C PRO A 347 2.94 16.18 -8.43
N ARG A 348 2.00 17.03 -8.05
CA ARG A 348 2.13 17.82 -6.81
C ARG A 348 1.96 16.91 -5.61
N PRO A 349 2.82 17.05 -4.55
CA PRO A 349 2.62 16.31 -3.32
C PRO A 349 1.30 16.70 -2.66
N LEU A 350 0.71 15.75 -1.94
CA LEU A 350 -0.46 16.00 -1.12
C LEU A 350 -0.13 17.07 -0.07
N ARG A 351 -0.88 18.16 -0.07
CA ARG A 351 -0.71 19.22 0.94
C ARG A 351 -2.08 19.68 1.41
N PHE A 352 -2.30 19.62 2.71
CA PHE A 352 -3.42 20.31 3.33
C PHE A 352 -3.17 21.82 3.22
N ARG A 353 -4.02 22.52 2.46
CA ARG A 353 -3.89 23.97 2.35
C ARG A 353 -4.41 24.64 3.62
N ALA A 354 -3.52 25.23 4.41
CA ALA A 354 -3.81 25.97 5.62
C ALA A 354 -4.69 27.24 5.43
N GLY A 355 -4.93 27.65 4.18
CA GLY A 355 -5.56 28.93 3.84
C GLY A 355 -7.02 29.15 4.29
N ALA A 356 -7.67 28.17 4.92
CA ALA A 356 -9.03 28.33 5.44
C ALA A 356 -9.12 28.40 6.97
N LEU A 357 -8.01 28.20 7.69
CA LEU A 357 -8.02 28.14 9.16
C LEU A 357 -7.37 29.34 9.85
N VAL A 358 -6.75 30.23 9.10
CA VAL A 358 -6.38 31.58 9.56
C VAL A 358 -7.49 32.55 9.15
N ALA A 359 -8.74 32.22 9.44
CA ALA A 359 -9.73 33.26 9.67
C ALA A 359 -9.45 33.75 11.09
N GLU A 360 -8.85 34.94 11.19
CA GLU A 360 -8.89 35.69 12.43
C GLU A 360 -10.31 35.64 12.98
N PRO A 361 -10.51 35.52 14.30
CA PRO A 361 -11.84 35.64 14.87
C PRO A 361 -12.39 37.00 14.44
N SER A 362 -13.30 37.01 13.45
CA SER A 362 -14.00 38.20 13.08
C SER A 362 -14.71 38.66 14.35
N ALA A 363 -14.25 39.78 14.88
CA ALA A 363 -14.93 40.52 15.93
C ALA A 363 -16.36 40.83 15.42
N SER A 364 -17.32 40.03 15.81
CA SER A 364 -18.71 40.34 15.62
C SER A 364 -19.10 41.44 16.62
N PRO A 365 -19.78 42.49 16.17
CA PRO A 365 -20.16 43.58 17.06
C PRO A 365 -21.19 43.07 18.05
N SER A 366 -20.96 43.45 19.30
CA SER A 366 -21.86 43.47 20.43
C SER A 366 -23.34 43.65 20.05
N ALA A 367 -24.17 42.70 20.46
CA ALA A 367 -25.54 42.98 20.79
C ALA A 367 -25.81 42.47 22.20
N ALA A 368 -25.85 43.43 23.11
CA ALA A 368 -26.43 43.24 24.42
C ALA A 368 -27.92 42.88 24.28
N LEU A 369 -28.36 41.90 25.07
CA LEU A 369 -29.61 41.97 25.87
C LEU A 369 -29.86 40.64 26.60
N SER A 370 -29.62 40.68 27.87
CA SER A 370 -30.53 40.37 28.99
C SER A 370 -31.22 39.01 29.11
N SER A 371 -30.83 38.32 30.19
CA SER A 371 -31.69 37.62 31.17
C SER A 371 -32.45 36.37 30.75
N ALA A 372 -32.03 35.26 31.27
CA ALA A 372 -32.74 34.37 32.20
C ALA A 372 -31.97 33.06 32.36
N GLY A 373 -31.73 32.69 33.62
CA GLY A 373 -30.83 31.59 34.00
C GLY A 373 -31.33 30.21 33.54
N VAL A 374 -30.40 29.56 32.87
CA VAL A 374 -30.28 28.10 32.76
C VAL A 374 -28.83 27.80 33.18
N PRO A 375 -28.55 26.81 34.06
CA PRO A 375 -27.21 26.55 34.47
C PRO A 375 -26.41 26.15 33.22
N ALA A 376 -25.40 26.95 32.90
CA ALA A 376 -24.45 26.68 31.81
C ALA A 376 -23.76 25.34 32.11
N GLN A 377 -24.03 24.33 31.30
CA GLN A 377 -23.18 23.17 31.21
C GLN A 377 -21.79 23.69 30.85
N ALA A 378 -20.79 23.33 31.66
CA ALA A 378 -19.42 23.74 31.48
C ALA A 378 -18.95 23.31 30.08
N GLY A 379 -18.84 24.27 29.17
CA GLY A 379 -18.28 24.05 27.84
C GLY A 379 -16.82 23.54 27.92
N PRO A 380 -16.29 22.93 26.87
CA PRO A 380 -14.92 22.47 26.85
C PRO A 380 -13.95 23.64 27.16
N GLY A 381 -12.92 23.38 27.97
CA GLY A 381 -11.90 24.37 28.33
C GLY A 381 -11.24 25.04 27.12
N GLN A 382 -10.58 26.18 27.30
CA GLN A 382 -9.95 26.94 26.22
C GLN A 382 -9.02 26.01 25.41
N GLY A 383 -9.30 25.84 24.09
CA GLY A 383 -8.55 24.97 23.18
C GLY A 383 -9.13 23.57 22.96
N THR A 384 -10.03 23.08 23.81
CA THR A 384 -10.68 21.78 23.62
C THR A 384 -11.85 21.93 22.65
N ILE A 385 -11.89 21.07 21.63
CA ILE A 385 -12.94 21.05 20.59
C ILE A 385 -13.96 19.93 20.81
N VAL A 386 -13.52 18.80 21.37
CA VAL A 386 -14.37 17.66 21.76
C VAL A 386 -13.91 17.12 23.11
N SER A 387 -14.85 16.83 23.99
CA SER A 387 -14.62 16.20 25.30
C SER A 387 -15.59 15.03 25.49
N LEU A 388 -15.06 13.87 25.80
CA LEU A 388 -15.81 12.64 26.08
C LEU A 388 -15.62 12.27 27.55
N ARG A 389 -16.69 11.91 28.24
CA ARG A 389 -16.69 11.48 29.65
C ARG A 389 -17.58 10.26 29.84
N GLY A 390 -17.00 9.17 30.34
CA GLY A 390 -17.71 7.93 30.65
C GLY A 390 -18.47 7.35 29.45
N VAL A 391 -17.95 7.52 28.24
CA VAL A 391 -18.62 7.11 27.00
C VAL A 391 -18.60 5.59 26.88
N ARG A 392 -19.78 4.99 26.69
CA ARG A 392 -19.94 3.56 26.49
C ARG A 392 -20.86 3.29 25.30
N VAL A 393 -20.45 2.37 24.45
CA VAL A 393 -21.26 1.79 23.36
C VAL A 393 -21.30 0.28 23.62
N PRO A 394 -22.46 -0.30 23.93
CA PRO A 394 -22.56 -1.71 24.36
C PRO A 394 -21.88 -2.66 23.37
N GLY A 395 -20.99 -3.53 23.89
CA GLY A 395 -20.23 -4.52 23.12
C GLY A 395 -19.24 -3.94 22.11
N ARG A 396 -18.97 -2.61 22.10
CA ARG A 396 -18.10 -1.98 21.09
C ARG A 396 -17.06 -1.02 21.66
N LEU A 397 -17.40 -0.22 22.67
CA LEU A 397 -16.48 0.81 23.18
C LEU A 397 -16.75 1.10 24.66
N VAL A 398 -15.70 1.18 25.45
CA VAL A 398 -15.69 1.72 26.81
C VAL A 398 -14.57 2.74 26.90
N LEU A 399 -14.91 3.99 27.24
CA LEU A 399 -13.93 5.07 27.31
C LEU A 399 -14.27 6.00 28.47
N ASP A 400 -13.36 6.12 29.45
CA ASP A 400 -13.60 6.94 30.64
C ASP A 400 -13.44 8.43 30.33
N ARG A 401 -12.36 8.80 29.62
CA ARG A 401 -12.10 10.19 29.30
C ARG A 401 -11.27 10.35 28.02
N LEU A 402 -11.67 11.31 27.18
CA LEU A 402 -10.87 11.79 26.06
C LEU A 402 -11.18 13.27 25.82
N ASP A 403 -10.14 14.08 25.78
CA ASP A 403 -10.20 15.48 25.36
C ASP A 403 -9.38 15.62 24.06
N VAL A 404 -9.98 16.28 23.06
CA VAL A 404 -9.33 16.61 21.78
C VAL A 404 -9.24 18.13 21.67
N THR A 405 -8.03 18.63 21.45
CA THR A 405 -7.74 20.07 21.29
C THR A 405 -7.56 20.44 19.82
N VAL A 406 -7.58 21.74 19.48
CA VAL A 406 -7.46 22.23 18.08
C VAL A 406 -6.20 21.80 17.33
N THR A 407 -5.12 21.44 18.05
CA THR A 407 -3.84 21.05 17.44
C THR A 407 -3.48 19.59 17.65
N ASP A 408 -4.40 18.81 18.25
CA ASP A 408 -4.09 17.42 18.58
C ASP A 408 -3.78 16.57 17.35
N ARG A 409 -2.79 15.71 17.52
CA ARG A 409 -2.43 14.59 16.65
C ARG A 409 -2.61 13.32 17.45
N LEU A 410 -3.77 12.65 17.29
CA LEU A 410 -4.11 11.46 18.05
C LEU A 410 -4.15 10.23 17.16
N LEU A 411 -3.37 9.22 17.52
CA LEU A 411 -3.39 7.91 16.89
C LEU A 411 -4.18 6.93 17.76
N LEU A 412 -5.19 6.29 17.19
CA LEU A 412 -5.98 5.25 17.82
C LEU A 412 -5.43 3.89 17.40
N THR A 413 -4.99 3.10 18.37
CA THR A 413 -4.45 1.76 18.15
C THR A 413 -5.23 0.72 18.95
N GLY A 414 -5.02 -0.55 18.68
CA GLY A 414 -5.68 -1.66 19.35
C GLY A 414 -6.15 -2.73 18.37
N PRO A 415 -6.50 -3.93 18.85
CA PRO A 415 -6.89 -5.06 18.00
C PRO A 415 -8.18 -4.78 17.22
N ASN A 416 -8.47 -5.67 16.27
CA ASN A 416 -9.74 -5.61 15.54
C ASN A 416 -10.92 -5.79 16.51
N GLY A 417 -11.94 -4.95 16.36
CA GLY A 417 -13.08 -4.95 17.29
C GLY A 417 -12.89 -4.11 18.57
N ALA A 418 -11.71 -3.50 18.80
CA ALA A 418 -11.47 -2.65 19.99
C ALA A 418 -12.26 -1.33 20.02
N GLY A 419 -13.09 -1.05 19.00
CA GLY A 419 -13.95 0.13 18.97
C GLY A 419 -13.35 1.37 18.31
N LYS A 420 -12.27 1.26 17.56
CA LYS A 420 -11.61 2.39 16.86
C LYS A 420 -12.59 3.16 15.96
N SER A 421 -13.22 2.48 15.01
CA SER A 421 -14.21 3.07 14.09
C SER A 421 -15.44 3.59 14.84
N THR A 422 -15.83 2.93 15.94
CA THR A 422 -16.91 3.37 16.82
C THR A 422 -16.56 4.70 17.50
N LEU A 423 -15.33 4.84 18.01
CA LEU A 423 -14.85 6.08 18.60
C LEU A 423 -14.82 7.22 17.58
N LEU A 424 -14.34 6.96 16.36
CA LEU A 424 -14.36 7.94 15.27
C LEU A 424 -15.80 8.36 14.93
N ALA A 425 -16.77 7.42 14.90
CA ALA A 425 -18.17 7.72 14.68
C ALA A 425 -18.79 8.55 15.82
N VAL A 426 -18.40 8.29 17.08
CA VAL A 426 -18.77 9.11 18.24
C VAL A 426 -18.21 10.52 18.12
N LEU A 427 -16.91 10.66 17.80
CA LEU A 427 -16.27 11.97 17.59
C LEU A 427 -16.92 12.75 16.43
N ALA A 428 -17.33 12.05 15.36
CA ALA A 428 -18.02 12.64 14.22
C ALA A 428 -19.48 13.05 14.47
N GLY A 429 -20.09 12.59 15.59
CA GLY A 429 -21.49 12.81 15.86
C GLY A 429 -22.46 11.99 15.03
N ARG A 430 -21.98 10.88 14.49
CA ARG A 430 -22.83 9.97 13.70
C ARG A 430 -23.56 8.91 14.53
N LEU A 431 -23.18 8.75 15.80
CA LEU A 431 -23.89 7.94 16.78
C LEU A 431 -24.61 8.88 17.73
N GLU A 432 -25.96 8.81 17.77
CA GLU A 432 -26.77 9.61 18.65
C GLU A 432 -26.67 9.12 20.10
N GLN A 433 -26.68 10.07 21.06
CA GLN A 433 -26.79 9.73 22.47
C GLN A 433 -28.17 9.08 22.71
N ALA A 434 -28.19 7.96 23.41
CA ALA A 434 -29.44 7.46 23.97
C ALA A 434 -29.98 8.52 24.92
N ALA A 435 -31.22 8.93 24.73
CA ALA A 435 -31.91 9.79 25.70
C ALA A 435 -31.75 9.14 27.09
N PRO A 436 -31.51 9.93 28.16
CA PRO A 436 -31.49 9.39 29.52
C PRO A 436 -32.79 8.64 29.72
N ALA A 437 -32.71 7.40 30.22
CA ALA A 437 -33.87 6.59 30.49
C ALA A 437 -34.82 7.40 31.37
N LEU A 438 -35.96 7.83 30.82
CA LEU A 438 -37.03 8.40 31.59
C LEU A 438 -37.52 7.33 32.56
N ASP A 439 -37.80 7.77 33.78
CA ASP A 439 -38.30 7.02 34.92
C ASP A 439 -39.30 5.92 34.49
N PRO A 440 -39.19 4.67 34.97
CA PRO A 440 -40.06 3.56 34.59
C PRO A 440 -41.54 3.74 34.97
N SER A 441 -41.93 4.90 35.52
CA SER A 441 -43.27 5.21 35.99
C SER A 441 -44.15 6.00 35.03
N ASP A 442 -43.72 6.33 33.80
CA ASP A 442 -44.55 7.10 32.86
C ASP A 442 -45.09 6.21 31.71
N PRO A 443 -46.37 5.82 31.73
CA PRO A 443 -46.97 4.98 30.68
C PRO A 443 -47.48 5.85 29.54
N THR A 444 -46.67 6.15 28.54
CA THR A 444 -47.17 6.71 27.28
C THR A 444 -47.23 5.61 26.21
N PRO A 445 -48.44 5.31 25.67
CA PRO A 445 -48.61 4.26 24.67
C PRO A 445 -48.39 4.83 23.27
N GLY A 446 -47.43 4.28 22.56
CA GLY A 446 -47.19 4.62 21.14
C GLY A 446 -45.86 4.20 20.54
N GLY A 447 -45.34 3.08 20.95
CA GLY A 447 -44.12 2.51 20.34
C GLY A 447 -44.46 1.67 19.12
N VAL A 448 -43.97 2.04 17.94
CA VAL A 448 -43.92 1.19 16.74
C VAL A 448 -42.92 0.06 17.00
N PRO A 449 -43.25 -1.22 16.76
CA PRO A 449 -42.33 -2.31 17.05
C PRO A 449 -41.21 -2.36 16.01
N GLY A 450 -40.01 -2.19 16.49
CA GLY A 450 -38.79 -2.86 16.22
C GLY A 450 -38.10 -2.81 14.89
N VAL A 451 -37.06 -1.96 14.83
CA VAL A 451 -35.85 -2.30 14.10
C VAL A 451 -34.79 -2.66 15.14
N PRO A 452 -34.22 -3.87 15.18
CA PRO A 452 -33.15 -4.23 16.12
C PRO A 452 -31.85 -3.55 15.69
N GLY A 453 -31.34 -2.60 16.47
CA GLY A 453 -29.99 -2.08 16.25
C GLY A 453 -29.70 -0.62 16.55
N THR A 454 -30.48 0.11 17.33
CA THR A 454 -30.06 1.44 17.83
C THR A 454 -29.14 1.26 19.04
N THR A 455 -27.85 1.16 18.78
CA THR A 455 -26.80 1.16 19.79
C THR A 455 -26.70 2.59 20.34
N GLY A 456 -27.40 2.90 21.40
CA GLY A 456 -27.31 4.21 22.08
C GLY A 456 -25.93 4.41 22.68
N VAL A 457 -25.37 5.60 22.51
CA VAL A 457 -24.18 6.06 23.22
C VAL A 457 -24.59 6.56 24.59
N THR A 458 -24.03 5.98 25.65
CA THR A 458 -24.20 6.51 27.02
C THR A 458 -22.94 7.28 27.43
N GLY A 459 -23.06 8.19 28.40
CA GLY A 459 -21.98 9.09 28.81
C GLY A 459 -22.17 10.51 28.24
N GLU A 460 -21.20 11.36 28.46
CA GLU A 460 -21.24 12.76 28.07
C GLU A 460 -20.33 13.02 26.86
N VAL A 461 -20.87 13.63 25.81
CA VAL A 461 -20.15 14.05 24.61
C VAL A 461 -20.36 15.54 24.40
N LEU A 462 -19.35 16.33 24.74
CA LEU A 462 -19.36 17.79 24.56
C LEU A 462 -18.58 18.15 23.31
N ARG A 463 -19.16 18.94 22.41
CA ARG A 463 -18.51 19.46 21.19
C ARG A 463 -18.64 20.97 21.15
N ARG A 464 -17.59 21.62 20.63
CA ARG A 464 -17.66 23.06 20.37
C ARG A 464 -18.74 23.34 19.32
N GLY A 465 -19.58 24.35 19.56
CA GLY A 465 -20.60 24.79 18.59
C GLY A 465 -19.95 25.19 17.25
N GLY A 466 -20.57 24.80 16.13
CA GLY A 466 -20.08 25.12 14.79
C GLY A 466 -18.83 24.36 14.33
N LEU A 467 -18.36 23.35 15.09
CA LEU A 467 -17.19 22.55 14.72
C LEU A 467 -17.38 21.82 13.40
N ARG A 468 -16.52 22.10 12.41
CA ARG A 468 -16.48 21.37 11.13
C ARG A 468 -15.70 20.07 11.31
N VAL A 469 -16.37 18.93 11.15
CA VAL A 469 -15.79 17.59 11.28
C VAL A 469 -15.81 16.90 9.93
N GLY A 470 -14.67 16.36 9.51
CA GLY A 470 -14.55 15.51 8.35
C GLY A 470 -14.19 14.08 8.75
N LEU A 471 -14.92 13.10 8.24
CA LEU A 471 -14.67 11.69 8.53
C LEU A 471 -14.43 10.92 7.22
N LEU A 472 -13.24 10.33 7.10
CA LEU A 472 -12.96 9.27 6.15
C LEU A 472 -13.28 7.93 6.81
N ALA A 473 -14.46 7.40 6.53
CA ALA A 473 -14.87 6.08 7.04
C ALA A 473 -14.23 4.94 6.24
N GLN A 474 -14.21 3.74 6.83
CA GLN A 474 -13.72 2.53 6.16
C GLN A 474 -14.54 2.23 4.90
N ASP A 475 -15.87 2.28 4.99
CA ASP A 475 -16.77 2.16 3.86
C ASP A 475 -17.25 3.55 3.43
N THR A 476 -16.77 4.00 2.27
CA THR A 476 -17.17 5.30 1.72
C THR A 476 -18.30 5.13 0.72
N VAL A 477 -19.48 5.66 1.08
CA VAL A 477 -20.67 5.66 0.23
C VAL A 477 -20.98 7.10 -0.20
N PHE A 478 -21.20 7.30 -1.50
CA PHE A 478 -21.62 8.58 -2.07
C PHE A 478 -23.12 8.58 -2.36
N ALA A 479 -23.78 9.67 -2.03
CA ALA A 479 -25.23 9.80 -2.20
C ALA A 479 -25.68 9.82 -3.68
N ARG A 480 -24.76 10.12 -4.60
CA ARG A 480 -25.03 10.22 -6.05
C ARG A 480 -24.05 9.37 -6.84
N PRO A 481 -24.23 8.05 -6.87
CA PRO A 481 -23.32 7.12 -7.57
C PRO A 481 -23.38 7.26 -9.10
N ASP A 482 -24.42 7.87 -9.64
CA ASP A 482 -24.66 8.17 -11.06
C ASP A 482 -23.80 9.31 -11.61
N ARG A 483 -23.26 10.18 -10.75
CA ARG A 483 -22.43 11.32 -11.14
C ARG A 483 -20.97 10.89 -11.34
N THR A 484 -20.26 11.67 -12.18
CA THR A 484 -18.81 11.46 -12.35
C THR A 484 -18.04 11.90 -11.12
N ALA A 485 -16.80 11.37 -10.94
CA ALA A 485 -15.93 11.77 -9.84
C ALA A 485 -15.68 13.30 -9.83
N ARG A 486 -15.50 13.90 -11.02
CA ARG A 486 -15.33 15.35 -11.19
C ARG A 486 -16.58 16.11 -10.77
N ASP A 487 -17.78 15.66 -11.17
CA ASP A 487 -19.03 16.34 -10.82
C ASP A 487 -19.29 16.31 -9.31
N VAL A 488 -19.06 15.15 -8.68
CA VAL A 488 -19.20 15.00 -7.21
C VAL A 488 -18.22 15.93 -6.49
N TYR A 489 -16.98 16.00 -6.96
CA TYR A 489 -15.96 16.90 -6.41
C TYR A 489 -16.35 18.37 -6.55
N THR A 490 -16.78 18.79 -7.74
CA THR A 490 -17.21 20.19 -8.01
C THR A 490 -18.47 20.55 -7.22
N LEU A 491 -19.41 19.62 -7.10
CA LEU A 491 -20.65 19.85 -6.34
C LEU A 491 -20.38 20.03 -4.84
N ALA A 492 -19.45 19.24 -4.30
CA ALA A 492 -19.11 19.28 -2.87
C ALA A 492 -18.34 20.54 -2.46
N LEU A 493 -17.40 21.00 -3.32
CA LEU A 493 -16.52 22.13 -3.02
C LEU A 493 -17.02 23.48 -3.55
N GLY A 494 -17.96 23.45 -4.49
CA GLY A 494 -18.32 24.60 -5.29
C GLY A 494 -17.36 24.85 -6.45
N PRO A 495 -17.80 25.56 -7.53
CA PRO A 495 -17.02 25.71 -8.76
C PRO A 495 -15.72 26.50 -8.56
N GLU A 496 -15.71 27.52 -7.73
CA GLU A 496 -14.54 28.37 -7.49
C GLU A 496 -13.41 27.57 -6.79
N ARG A 497 -13.75 26.83 -5.74
CA ARG A 497 -12.79 26.05 -4.97
C ARG A 497 -12.29 24.83 -5.74
N ALA A 498 -13.16 24.18 -6.50
CA ALA A 498 -12.80 23.08 -7.39
C ALA A 498 -11.87 23.55 -8.53
N ALA A 499 -12.00 24.77 -9.01
CA ALA A 499 -11.10 25.39 -9.98
C ALA A 499 -9.75 25.77 -9.34
N ALA A 500 -9.76 26.28 -8.09
CA ALA A 500 -8.54 26.63 -7.34
C ALA A 500 -7.72 25.39 -6.95
N VAL A 501 -8.37 24.27 -6.66
CA VAL A 501 -7.74 22.96 -6.32
C VAL A 501 -8.34 21.90 -7.24
N PRO A 502 -7.86 21.76 -8.48
CA PRO A 502 -8.39 20.76 -9.40
C PRO A 502 -8.15 19.35 -8.89
N LEU A 503 -9.15 18.46 -9.00
CA LEU A 503 -9.06 17.05 -8.55
C LEU A 503 -7.85 16.33 -9.15
N ALA A 504 -7.55 16.57 -10.44
CA ALA A 504 -6.38 16.01 -11.11
C ALA A 504 -5.04 16.43 -10.49
N SER A 505 -4.97 17.60 -9.84
CA SER A 505 -3.73 18.11 -9.24
C SER A 505 -3.40 17.49 -7.90
N LEU A 506 -4.33 16.73 -7.30
CA LEU A 506 -4.14 16.04 -6.03
C LEU A 506 -3.43 14.67 -6.21
N GLY A 507 -3.37 14.13 -7.43
CA GLY A 507 -2.72 12.85 -7.70
C GLY A 507 -3.45 11.62 -7.11
N LEU A 508 -4.64 11.80 -6.51
CA LEU A 508 -5.39 10.74 -5.84
C LEU A 508 -6.19 9.86 -6.81
N LEU A 509 -6.57 10.39 -7.97
CA LEU A 509 -7.27 9.66 -9.03
C LEU A 509 -6.55 9.84 -10.36
N ALA A 510 -6.45 8.75 -11.13
CA ALA A 510 -5.86 8.82 -12.45
C ALA A 510 -6.73 9.70 -13.38
N PRO A 511 -6.14 10.46 -14.33
CA PRO A 511 -6.90 11.34 -15.24
C PRO A 511 -8.04 10.66 -15.98
N ARG A 512 -7.88 9.37 -16.31
CA ARG A 512 -8.90 8.54 -16.97
C ARG A 512 -10.13 8.28 -16.09
N ASP A 513 -9.94 8.23 -14.75
CA ASP A 513 -10.99 7.87 -13.80
C ASP A 513 -11.84 9.09 -13.38
N LEU A 514 -11.39 10.32 -13.72
CA LEU A 514 -12.09 11.56 -13.37
C LEU A 514 -13.47 11.69 -14.03
N GLY A 515 -13.64 11.10 -15.21
CA GLY A 515 -14.91 11.04 -15.93
C GLY A 515 -15.76 9.80 -15.63
N THR A 516 -15.27 8.88 -14.82
CA THR A 516 -15.99 7.65 -14.46
C THR A 516 -17.06 7.96 -13.42
N ARG A 517 -18.21 7.29 -13.51
CA ARG A 517 -19.29 7.40 -12.50
C ARG A 517 -18.81 6.84 -11.19
N VAL A 518 -19.17 7.50 -10.08
CA VAL A 518 -18.71 7.09 -8.74
C VAL A 518 -19.15 5.67 -8.39
N GLY A 519 -20.32 5.22 -8.87
CA GLY A 519 -20.79 3.84 -8.70
C GLY A 519 -19.93 2.78 -9.40
N GLU A 520 -19.26 3.15 -10.49
CA GLU A 520 -18.39 2.26 -11.27
C GLU A 520 -16.94 2.26 -10.77
N LEU A 521 -16.59 3.20 -9.89
CA LEU A 521 -15.27 3.24 -9.26
C LEU A 521 -15.07 2.07 -8.29
N SER A 522 -13.86 1.55 -8.22
CA SER A 522 -13.49 0.57 -7.19
C SER A 522 -13.61 1.17 -5.78
N VAL A 523 -13.69 0.31 -4.75
CA VAL A 523 -13.72 0.75 -3.34
C VAL A 523 -12.55 1.68 -3.02
N GLY A 524 -11.34 1.32 -3.46
CA GLY A 524 -10.15 2.16 -3.25
C GLY A 524 -10.21 3.50 -3.99
N GLN A 525 -10.76 3.55 -5.21
CA GLN A 525 -10.93 4.81 -5.96
C GLN A 525 -11.98 5.72 -5.31
N ARG A 526 -13.10 5.17 -4.83
CA ARG A 526 -14.10 5.94 -4.07
C ARG A 526 -13.49 6.53 -2.80
N ARG A 527 -12.69 5.76 -2.09
CA ARG A 527 -12.01 6.20 -0.87
C ARG A 527 -11.01 7.32 -1.16
N ARG A 528 -10.22 7.21 -2.24
CA ARG A 528 -9.32 8.26 -2.70
C ARG A 528 -10.06 9.54 -3.11
N LEU A 529 -11.26 9.43 -3.69
CA LEU A 529 -12.12 10.59 -3.98
C LEU A 529 -12.59 11.27 -2.69
N ALA A 530 -13.00 10.50 -1.67
CA ALA A 530 -13.39 11.06 -0.38
C ALA A 530 -12.21 11.76 0.33
N LEU A 531 -11.03 11.16 0.28
CA LEU A 531 -9.81 11.79 0.78
C LEU A 531 -9.50 13.09 0.02
N ALA A 532 -9.69 13.10 -1.31
CA ALA A 532 -9.50 14.30 -2.12
C ALA A 532 -10.40 15.48 -1.68
N LEU A 533 -11.65 15.18 -1.33
CA LEU A 533 -12.58 16.18 -0.79
C LEU A 533 -12.10 16.75 0.55
N LEU A 534 -11.63 15.89 1.44
CA LEU A 534 -11.12 16.30 2.76
C LEU A 534 -9.82 17.11 2.66
N VAL A 535 -8.94 16.76 1.70
CA VAL A 535 -7.69 17.50 1.46
C VAL A 535 -7.96 18.86 0.81
N ALA A 536 -8.94 18.94 -0.08
CA ALA A 536 -9.29 20.18 -0.77
C ALA A 536 -10.02 21.21 0.12
N ASP A 537 -10.77 20.73 1.11
CA ASP A 537 -11.45 21.56 2.12
C ASP A 537 -11.23 20.99 3.54
N PRO A 538 -10.05 21.21 4.14
CA PRO A 538 -9.71 20.65 5.44
C PRO A 538 -10.70 21.11 6.54
N PRO A 539 -11.27 20.15 7.29
CA PRO A 539 -12.11 20.46 8.44
C PRO A 539 -11.25 20.86 9.66
N GLU A 540 -11.86 21.39 10.70
CA GLU A 540 -11.17 21.70 11.97
C GLU A 540 -10.82 20.43 12.76
N LEU A 541 -11.65 19.38 12.63
CA LEU A 541 -11.39 18.05 13.16
C LEU A 541 -11.45 17.04 12.02
N LEU A 542 -10.30 16.47 11.69
CA LEU A 542 -10.15 15.44 10.66
C LEU A 542 -10.07 14.07 11.33
N LEU A 543 -10.99 13.19 10.97
CA LEU A 543 -11.09 11.82 11.48
C LEU A 543 -10.82 10.85 10.33
N LEU A 544 -9.82 9.98 10.48
CA LEU A 544 -9.39 9.05 9.43
C LEU A 544 -9.41 7.62 9.96
N ASP A 545 -10.18 6.75 9.32
CA ASP A 545 -10.25 5.32 9.63
C ASP A 545 -9.42 4.55 8.60
N GLU A 546 -8.29 3.98 9.01
CA GLU A 546 -7.33 3.24 8.18
C GLU A 546 -6.95 3.98 6.87
N PRO A 547 -6.47 5.23 6.93
CA PRO A 547 -6.32 6.07 5.73
C PRO A 547 -5.29 5.56 4.72
N THR A 548 -4.33 4.75 5.13
CA THR A 548 -3.28 4.18 4.28
C THR A 548 -3.75 2.96 3.49
N ASN A 549 -4.86 2.32 3.90
CA ASN A 549 -5.40 1.17 3.19
C ASN A 549 -5.80 1.53 1.75
N HIS A 550 -5.42 0.69 0.79
CA HIS A 550 -5.66 0.88 -0.65
C HIS A 550 -4.88 2.04 -1.30
N LEU A 551 -3.94 2.66 -0.59
CA LEU A 551 -2.98 3.58 -1.16
C LEU A 551 -1.70 2.83 -1.58
N SER A 552 -1.01 3.33 -2.61
CA SER A 552 0.36 2.87 -2.85
C SER A 552 1.26 3.36 -1.71
N PRO A 553 2.35 2.65 -1.40
CA PRO A 553 3.27 3.07 -0.35
C PRO A 553 3.75 4.52 -0.50
N ALA A 554 4.06 4.95 -1.72
CA ALA A 554 4.47 6.34 -1.99
C ALA A 554 3.38 7.36 -1.67
N LEU A 555 2.11 7.05 -1.98
CA LEU A 555 0.99 7.94 -1.69
C LEU A 555 0.65 7.96 -0.20
N ALA A 556 0.86 6.83 0.50
CA ALA A 556 0.73 6.75 1.95
C ALA A 556 1.78 7.64 2.64
N ASP A 557 3.03 7.63 2.18
CA ASP A 557 4.09 8.52 2.69
C ASP A 557 3.75 10.00 2.49
N GLU A 558 3.25 10.39 1.30
CA GLU A 558 2.83 11.77 1.03
C GLU A 558 1.65 12.18 1.93
N LEU A 559 0.72 11.26 2.19
CA LEU A 559 -0.39 11.51 3.11
C LEU A 559 0.12 11.72 4.54
N GLU A 560 1.02 10.89 5.02
CA GLU A 560 1.62 11.01 6.35
C GLU A 560 2.34 12.34 6.54
N GLU A 561 3.15 12.75 5.55
CA GLU A 561 3.82 14.06 5.57
C GLU A 561 2.79 15.21 5.62
N ALA A 562 1.71 15.10 4.85
CA ALA A 562 0.64 16.07 4.85
C ALA A 562 -0.13 16.12 6.18
N LEU A 563 -0.36 14.97 6.84
CA LEU A 563 -1.02 14.89 8.14
C LEU A 563 -0.18 15.52 9.26
N GLY A 564 1.14 15.35 9.22
CA GLY A 564 2.06 15.94 10.20
C GLY A 564 2.02 17.47 10.21
N SER A 565 1.91 18.10 9.04
CA SER A 565 1.90 19.56 8.84
C SER A 565 0.49 20.13 8.65
N GLY A 566 -0.56 19.30 8.67
CA GLY A 566 -1.94 19.71 8.40
C GLY A 566 -2.51 20.65 9.46
N PRO A 567 -3.47 21.49 9.08
CA PRO A 567 -4.18 22.36 10.00
C PRO A 567 -5.23 21.57 10.81
N GLY A 568 -5.60 22.12 11.98
CA GLY A 568 -6.65 21.58 12.84
C GLY A 568 -6.23 20.31 13.60
N ALA A 569 -7.20 19.71 14.30
CA ALA A 569 -7.01 18.45 15.01
C ALA A 569 -7.13 17.26 14.06
N ILE A 570 -6.29 16.26 14.23
CA ILE A 570 -6.29 15.03 13.42
C ILE A 570 -6.34 13.82 14.34
N VAL A 571 -7.32 12.95 14.11
CA VAL A 571 -7.44 11.65 14.78
C VAL A 571 -7.41 10.56 13.74
N VAL A 572 -6.43 9.67 13.84
CA VAL A 572 -6.22 8.56 12.90
C VAL A 572 -6.41 7.24 13.64
N ALA A 573 -7.25 6.37 13.13
CA ALA A 573 -7.26 4.97 13.52
C ALA A 573 -6.45 4.19 12.50
N SER A 574 -5.40 3.49 12.92
CA SER A 574 -4.59 2.68 12.01
C SER A 574 -3.93 1.48 12.69
N HIS A 575 -3.78 0.42 11.91
CA HIS A 575 -2.94 -0.74 12.21
C HIS A 575 -1.54 -0.64 11.58
N ASP A 576 -1.32 0.37 10.73
CA ASP A 576 -0.07 0.54 10.01
C ASP A 576 1.09 0.77 10.98
N ARG A 577 2.01 -0.22 11.06
CA ARG A 577 3.17 -0.21 11.97
C ARG A 577 4.16 0.89 11.59
N TRP A 578 4.28 1.20 10.29
CA TRP A 578 5.12 2.26 9.77
C TRP A 578 4.63 3.64 10.21
N LEU A 579 3.32 3.90 10.04
CA LEU A 579 2.68 5.13 10.51
C LEU A 579 2.83 5.27 12.03
N ARG A 580 2.60 4.19 12.80
CA ARG A 580 2.70 4.20 14.27
C ARG A 580 4.10 4.57 14.75
N SER A 581 5.15 3.98 14.15
CA SER A 581 6.54 4.23 14.55
C SER A 581 7.00 5.68 14.31
N ARG A 582 6.34 6.40 13.40
CA ARG A 582 6.70 7.77 12.96
C ARG A 582 5.68 8.83 13.37
N TRP A 583 4.63 8.43 14.10
CA TRP A 583 3.56 9.36 14.49
C TRP A 583 4.06 10.45 15.43
N PRO A 584 3.89 11.74 15.09
CA PRO A 584 4.44 12.85 15.89
C PRO A 584 3.58 13.20 17.11
N GLY A 585 2.40 12.59 17.26
CA GLY A 585 1.42 12.93 18.29
C GLY A 585 1.27 11.86 19.38
N ARG A 586 0.22 12.00 20.18
CA ARG A 586 -0.10 11.02 21.23
C ARG A 586 -0.81 9.79 20.66
N GLU A 587 -0.60 8.65 21.30
CA GLU A 587 -1.28 7.39 21.00
C GLU A 587 -2.30 7.08 22.08
N LEU A 588 -3.49 6.60 21.66
CA LEU A 588 -4.52 6.04 22.52
C LEU A 588 -4.76 4.58 22.12
N ARG A 589 -4.34 3.66 22.98
CA ARG A 589 -4.57 2.24 22.77
C ARG A 589 -5.93 1.84 23.32
N LEU A 590 -6.81 1.35 22.45
CA LEU A 590 -8.11 0.82 22.80
C LEU A 590 -8.04 -0.68 23.08
N THR A 591 -8.76 -1.13 24.10
CA THR A 591 -8.94 -2.56 24.42
C THR A 591 -10.36 -2.98 24.05
N PRO A 592 -10.58 -4.22 23.60
CA PRO A 592 -11.92 -4.71 23.33
C PRO A 592 -12.82 -4.52 24.56
N ALA A 593 -14.05 -4.04 24.33
CA ALA A 593 -15.07 -4.04 25.37
C ALA A 593 -15.41 -5.49 25.67
N GLY A 594 -15.11 -5.97 26.87
CA GLY A 594 -15.36 -7.33 27.33
C GLY A 594 -16.85 -7.69 27.31
#